data_98d721ff58227a6441b3323e9b47b66f
#
_entry.id   98d721ff58227a6441b3323e9b47b66f
#
_cell.length_a   1.000
_cell.length_b   1.000
_cell.length_c   1.000
_cell.angle_alpha   90.00
_cell.angle_beta   90.00
_cell.angle_gamma   90.00
#
_symmetry.space_group_name_H-M   'P 1'
#
loop_
_entity.id
_entity.type
_entity.pdbx_description
1 polymer ?
#
loop_
_entity_poly.entity_id
_entity_poly.type
_entity_poly.pdbx_seq_one_letter_code
_entity_poly.pdbx_strand_id
1 'polypeptide(L)'
;MMVADLPPQDQERVVCSIVAAVKYDVPANIVLAVAEKEGGKPGQWVRNTNGTYDVGPMQFNTSYLHHLKPYGITAADVEQAGCYPY
;
A
#
# COMPACT_ATOMS: atom_id res chain seq x y z
N MET A 1 15.44 7.44 -16.85
CA MET A 1 15.56 7.24 -15.40
C MET A 1 15.41 5.75 -15.07
N MET A 2 16.29 5.24 -14.24
CA MET A 2 16.23 3.87 -13.77
C MET A 2 15.52 3.83 -12.42
N VAL A 3 14.87 2.71 -12.08
CA VAL A 3 14.24 2.55 -10.74
C VAL A 3 15.27 2.80 -9.64
N ALA A 4 16.52 2.36 -9.83
CA ALA A 4 17.61 2.56 -8.86
C ALA A 4 17.94 4.04 -8.60
N ASP A 5 17.52 4.96 -9.46
CA ASP A 5 17.74 6.40 -9.26
C ASP A 5 16.66 7.05 -8.39
N LEU A 6 15.60 6.32 -8.06
CA LEU A 6 14.54 6.81 -7.19
C LEU A 6 14.92 6.70 -5.72
N PRO A 7 14.35 7.52 -4.83
CA PRO A 7 14.45 7.29 -3.39
C PRO A 7 13.97 5.89 -3.01
N PRO A 8 14.52 5.26 -1.95
CA PRO A 8 14.19 3.88 -1.57
C PRO A 8 12.69 3.60 -1.45
N GLN A 9 11.92 4.52 -0.88
CA GLN A 9 10.46 4.36 -0.74
C GLN A 9 9.74 4.34 -2.09
N ASP A 10 10.24 5.08 -3.08
CA ASP A 10 9.65 5.10 -4.42
C ASP A 10 10.07 3.86 -5.21
N GLN A 11 11.31 3.37 -5.01
CA GLN A 11 11.74 2.08 -5.57
C GLN A 11 10.84 0.95 -5.09
N GLU A 12 10.57 0.90 -3.78
CA GLU A 12 9.69 -0.09 -3.17
C GLU A 12 8.29 -0.02 -3.76
N ARG A 13 7.74 1.18 -3.89
CA ARG A 13 6.42 1.39 -4.48
C ARG A 13 6.32 0.84 -5.89
N VAL A 14 7.32 1.10 -6.73
CA VAL A 14 7.35 0.59 -8.12
C VAL A 14 7.46 -0.93 -8.13
N VAL A 15 8.41 -1.49 -7.38
CA VAL A 15 8.64 -2.95 -7.33
C VAL A 15 7.41 -3.66 -6.79
N CYS A 16 6.83 -3.20 -5.69
CA CYS A 16 5.65 -3.81 -5.08
C CYS A 16 4.42 -3.71 -5.98
N SER A 17 4.28 -2.62 -6.72
CA SER A 17 3.20 -2.48 -7.71
C SER A 17 3.31 -3.50 -8.82
N ILE A 18 4.52 -3.77 -9.31
CA ILE A 18 4.75 -4.79 -10.33
C ILE A 18 4.45 -6.19 -9.77
N VAL A 19 4.93 -6.50 -8.58
CA VAL A 19 4.67 -7.80 -7.92
C VAL A 19 3.17 -8.03 -7.73
N ALA A 20 2.46 -7.04 -7.22
CA ALA A 20 1.01 -7.12 -7.02
C ALA A 20 0.26 -7.28 -8.35
N ALA A 21 0.68 -6.54 -9.37
CA ALA A 21 0.08 -6.61 -10.70
C ALA A 21 0.18 -8.01 -11.29
N VAL A 22 1.33 -8.66 -11.16
CA VAL A 22 1.53 -10.04 -11.62
C VAL A 22 0.67 -11.00 -10.82
N LYS A 23 0.66 -10.86 -9.49
CA LYS A 23 -0.06 -11.76 -8.59
C LYS A 23 -1.58 -11.73 -8.81
N TYR A 24 -2.14 -10.55 -9.03
CA TYR A 24 -3.58 -10.33 -9.11
C TYR A 24 -4.09 -10.10 -10.54
N ASP A 25 -3.24 -10.23 -11.54
CA ASP A 25 -3.56 -10.02 -12.95
C ASP A 25 -4.20 -8.64 -13.21
N VAL A 26 -3.56 -7.61 -12.70
CA VAL A 26 -3.95 -6.21 -12.87
C VAL A 26 -2.81 -5.46 -13.58
N PRO A 27 -3.09 -4.51 -14.47
CA PRO A 27 -2.02 -3.72 -15.09
C PRO A 27 -1.15 -3.00 -14.06
N ALA A 28 0.18 -3.12 -14.16
CA ALA A 28 1.11 -2.56 -13.20
C ALA A 28 0.99 -1.03 -13.08
N ASN A 29 0.72 -0.34 -14.18
CA ASN A 29 0.54 1.11 -14.18
C ASN A 29 -0.69 1.54 -13.37
N ILE A 30 -1.72 0.71 -13.29
CA ILE A 30 -2.90 0.99 -12.48
C ILE A 30 -2.56 0.87 -10.99
N VAL A 31 -1.88 -0.22 -10.58
CA VAL A 31 -1.47 -0.42 -9.19
C VAL A 31 -0.55 0.72 -8.75
N LEU A 32 0.43 1.07 -9.58
CA LEU A 32 1.37 2.15 -9.29
C LEU A 32 0.65 3.51 -9.17
N ALA A 33 -0.28 3.80 -10.06
CA ALA A 33 -1.05 5.04 -10.01
C ALA A 33 -1.83 5.18 -8.71
N VAL A 34 -2.45 4.08 -8.22
CA VAL A 34 -3.14 4.06 -6.94
C VAL A 34 -2.16 4.30 -5.79
N ALA A 35 -1.04 3.59 -5.79
CA ALA A 35 -0.02 3.73 -4.76
C ALA A 35 0.55 5.16 -4.69
N GLU A 36 0.82 5.77 -5.83
CA GLU A 36 1.33 7.15 -5.90
C GLU A 36 0.27 8.16 -5.45
N LYS A 37 -0.97 7.97 -5.84
CA LYS A 37 -2.08 8.84 -5.44
C LYS A 37 -2.27 8.80 -3.94
N GLU A 38 -2.25 7.63 -3.33
CA GLU A 38 -2.39 7.48 -1.89
C GLU A 38 -1.20 8.06 -1.13
N GLY A 39 0.02 7.88 -1.66
CA GLY A 39 1.23 8.54 -1.16
C GLY A 39 1.58 8.22 0.29
N GLY A 40 1.09 7.12 0.83
CA GLY A 40 1.35 6.73 2.20
C GLY A 40 2.77 6.24 2.43
N LYS A 41 3.18 6.24 3.69
CA LYS A 41 4.50 5.77 4.13
C LYS A 41 4.34 4.55 5.04
N PRO A 42 5.34 3.65 5.07
CA PRO A 42 5.34 2.55 6.03
C PRO A 42 5.18 3.06 7.47
N GLY A 43 4.33 2.41 8.24
CA GLY A 43 4.07 2.77 9.63
C GLY A 43 3.19 4.00 9.83
N GLN A 44 2.77 4.66 8.77
CA GLN A 44 1.95 5.87 8.85
C GLN A 44 0.48 5.54 9.16
N TRP A 45 -0.09 6.29 10.10
CA TRP A 45 -1.51 6.26 10.44
C TRP A 45 -2.04 7.69 10.37
N VAL A 46 -2.91 7.96 9.41
CA VAL A 46 -3.49 9.29 9.20
C VAL A 46 -4.92 9.29 9.73
N ARG A 47 -5.20 10.12 10.73
CA ARG A 47 -6.52 10.22 11.33
C ARG A 47 -7.48 10.99 10.42
N ASN A 48 -8.68 10.43 10.23
CA ASN A 48 -9.78 11.08 9.53
C ASN A 48 -10.75 11.72 10.52
N THR A 49 -11.57 12.66 10.03
CA THR A 49 -12.55 13.37 10.86
C THR A 49 -13.65 12.47 11.41
N ASN A 50 -13.90 11.32 10.77
CA ASN A 50 -14.92 10.35 11.21
C ASN A 50 -14.40 9.34 12.24
N GLY A 51 -13.18 9.53 12.76
CA GLY A 51 -12.58 8.62 13.75
C GLY A 51 -11.86 7.40 13.18
N THR A 52 -11.87 7.22 11.87
CA THR A 52 -11.09 6.17 11.21
C THR A 52 -9.67 6.65 10.91
N TYR A 53 -8.80 5.71 10.51
CA TYR A 53 -7.43 6.01 10.08
C TYR A 53 -7.18 5.42 8.69
N ASP A 54 -6.34 6.11 7.93
CA ASP A 54 -5.75 5.58 6.72
C ASP A 54 -4.34 5.08 7.05
N VAL A 55 -4.06 3.82 6.72
CA VAL A 55 -2.90 3.10 7.26
C VAL A 55 -1.92 2.72 6.16
N GLY A 56 -0.66 3.03 6.39
CA GLY A 56 0.48 2.54 5.62
C GLY A 56 0.60 3.05 4.20
N PRO A 57 1.44 2.39 3.38
CA PRO A 57 1.76 2.85 2.03
C PRO A 57 0.56 3.02 1.12
N MET A 58 -0.44 2.15 1.24
CA MET A 58 -1.66 2.20 0.43
C MET A 58 -2.80 2.98 1.11
N GLN A 59 -2.55 3.60 2.27
CA GLN A 59 -3.54 4.38 3.02
C GLN A 59 -4.86 3.64 3.18
N PHE A 60 -4.77 2.39 3.61
CA PHE A 60 -5.92 1.51 3.80
C PHE A 60 -6.77 1.99 4.97
N ASN A 61 -8.06 2.26 4.73
CA ASN A 61 -8.94 2.76 5.77
C ASN A 61 -9.32 1.66 6.77
N THR A 62 -9.23 1.97 8.07
CA THR A 62 -9.50 1.00 9.13
C THR A 62 -10.92 0.44 9.12
N SER A 63 -11.89 1.13 8.53
CA SER A 63 -13.26 0.63 8.42
C SER A 63 -13.39 -0.62 7.54
N TYR A 64 -12.40 -0.89 6.70
CA TYR A 64 -12.39 -2.06 5.81
C TYR A 64 -11.58 -3.24 6.36
N LEU A 65 -10.95 -3.12 7.52
CA LEU A 65 -10.10 -4.18 8.08
C LEU A 65 -10.89 -5.48 8.33
N HIS A 66 -12.16 -5.38 8.68
CA HIS A 66 -13.00 -6.57 8.88
C HIS A 66 -13.19 -7.39 7.60
N HIS A 67 -13.08 -6.79 6.42
CA HIS A 67 -13.11 -7.50 5.14
C HIS A 67 -11.83 -8.29 4.90
N LEU A 68 -10.72 -7.88 5.50
CA LEU A 68 -9.42 -8.54 5.36
C LEU A 68 -9.20 -9.64 6.39
N LYS A 69 -9.94 -9.62 7.49
CA LYS A 69 -9.80 -10.58 8.60
C LYS A 69 -9.92 -12.04 8.15
N PRO A 70 -10.89 -12.42 7.28
CA PRO A 70 -10.98 -13.81 6.80
C PRO A 70 -9.74 -14.30 6.05
N TYR A 71 -8.92 -13.39 5.54
CA TYR A 71 -7.67 -13.70 4.83
C TYR A 71 -6.45 -13.66 5.76
N GLY A 72 -6.65 -13.46 7.06
CA GLY A 72 -5.56 -13.37 8.02
C GLY A 72 -4.75 -12.07 7.95
N ILE A 73 -5.27 -11.05 7.32
CA ILE A 73 -4.60 -9.74 7.16
C ILE A 73 -5.04 -8.80 8.27
N THR A 74 -4.07 -8.22 8.98
CA THR A 74 -4.29 -7.32 10.12
C THR A 74 -3.87 -5.89 9.79
N ALA A 75 -4.20 -4.95 10.68
CA ALA A 75 -3.72 -3.57 10.57
C ALA A 75 -2.18 -3.50 10.57
N ALA A 76 -1.53 -4.34 11.37
CA ALA A 76 -0.06 -4.42 11.40
C ALA A 76 0.51 -4.81 10.04
N ASP A 77 -0.17 -5.70 9.31
CA ASP A 77 0.26 -6.12 7.97
C ASP A 77 0.16 -4.97 6.95
N VAL A 78 -0.92 -4.22 6.97
CA VAL A 78 -1.13 -3.13 5.98
C VAL A 78 -0.29 -1.88 6.28
N GLU A 79 0.26 -1.74 7.48
CA GLU A 79 1.15 -0.62 7.80
C GLU A 79 2.62 -0.88 7.45
N GLN A 80 3.00 -2.13 7.18
CA GLN A 80 4.39 -2.52 7.01
C GLN A 80 5.06 -1.94 5.77
N ALA A 81 6.40 -1.91 5.80
CA ALA A 81 7.24 -1.73 4.63
C ALA A 81 7.20 -3.00 3.76
N GLY A 82 7.65 -2.88 2.52
CA GLY A 82 7.70 -3.99 1.59
C GLY A 82 6.40 -4.17 0.82
N CYS A 83 6.28 -5.31 0.15
CA CYS A 83 5.17 -5.53 -0.78
C CYS A 83 3.88 -6.03 -0.12
N TYR A 84 3.91 -6.37 1.16
CA TYR A 84 2.76 -6.98 1.82
C TYR A 84 1.48 -6.13 1.74
N PRO A 85 1.51 -4.79 1.93
CA PRO A 85 0.30 -3.96 1.87
C PRO A 85 -0.35 -3.89 0.48
N TYR A 86 0.39 -4.24 -0.55
CA TYR A 86 -0.05 -4.16 -1.94
C TYR A 86 -0.82 -5.40 -2.34
#